data_600fa2c4b7d56a2e2419dd084841bf5c
#
_entry.id   600fa2c4b7d56a2e2419dd084841bf5c
#
_cell.length_a   1.000
_cell.length_b   1.000
_cell.length_c   1.000
_cell.angle_alpha   90.00
_cell.angle_beta   90.00
_cell.angle_gamma   90.00
#
_symmetry.space_group_name_H-M   'P 1'
#
loop_
_entity.id
_entity.type
_entity.pdbx_description
1 polymer ?
#
loop_
_entity_poly.entity_id
_entity_poly.type
_entity_poly.pdbx_seq_one_letter_code
_entity_poly.pdbx_strand_id
1 'polypeptide(L)'
;MSVTVVCECTNTFSLKDEYAGMTVKCPRCGRAVRAGSSDLTPASEADPIFGRNVFLMRQQLRFNERYDITDEQGKGILFVERPRHFLRNLGATLAALTAGFVWAGSLITLADMIGVGVFSNIVSMIGFVGFFPIFVLVMMQLARKRHVTFYTSEDRTVRLLEVLQEKKFEFITATYTVKGADGLVLARFRKNYLYNVVRRKWEIQNPGGTIEWLAREDSIILSLVRRIVPFAGLIRTNFIFQPAGSEKIVGEFRRRMTLLDRYVLDMKADPTRAFDRRVAVALGVMLDTGERR
;
A
#
# COMPACT_ATOMS: atom_id res chain seq x y z
N MET A 1 26.85 -24.91 10.72
CA MET A 1 25.70 -24.06 10.37
C MET A 1 25.94 -23.54 8.97
N SER A 2 24.93 -23.06 8.26
CA SER A 2 25.06 -22.54 6.90
C SER A 2 24.44 -21.18 6.81
N VAL A 3 25.10 -20.25 6.10
CA VAL A 3 24.62 -18.89 5.87
C VAL A 3 23.91 -18.84 4.53
N THR A 4 22.63 -18.41 4.53
CA THR A 4 21.85 -18.26 3.33
C THR A 4 22.09 -16.87 2.73
N VAL A 5 22.43 -16.81 1.44
CA VAL A 5 22.70 -15.59 0.70
C VAL A 5 21.66 -15.43 -0.40
N VAL A 6 21.05 -14.24 -0.46
CA VAL A 6 20.09 -13.88 -1.53
C VAL A 6 20.74 -12.83 -2.43
N CYS A 7 20.81 -13.13 -3.72
CA CYS A 7 21.33 -12.20 -4.73
C CYS A 7 20.21 -11.34 -5.33
N GLU A 8 20.53 -10.16 -5.82
CA GLU A 8 19.59 -9.30 -6.56
C GLU A 8 18.92 -9.98 -7.77
N CYS A 9 19.56 -11.02 -8.32
CA CYS A 9 18.97 -11.84 -9.39
C CYS A 9 17.94 -12.86 -8.89
N THR A 10 17.50 -12.75 -7.63
CA THR A 10 16.55 -13.66 -6.94
C THR A 10 17.09 -15.07 -6.68
N ASN A 11 18.35 -15.33 -6.99
CA ASN A 11 18.95 -16.61 -6.69
C ASN A 11 19.34 -16.70 -5.21
N THR A 12 18.84 -17.73 -4.52
CA THR A 12 19.16 -18.01 -3.12
C THR A 12 20.10 -19.22 -3.05
N PHE A 13 21.22 -19.09 -2.34
CA PHE A 13 22.17 -20.16 -2.16
C PHE A 13 22.74 -20.14 -0.74
N SER A 14 23.14 -21.30 -0.24
CA SER A 14 23.72 -21.45 1.10
C SER A 14 25.22 -21.63 1.02
N LEU A 15 25.93 -21.02 1.96
CA LEU A 15 27.37 -21.08 2.12
C LEU A 15 27.69 -21.62 3.52
N LYS A 16 28.90 -22.15 3.70
CA LYS A 16 29.40 -22.50 5.01
C LYS A 16 29.65 -21.25 5.84
N ASP A 17 29.50 -21.35 7.17
CA ASP A 17 29.66 -20.19 8.10
C ASP A 17 31.03 -19.50 7.97
N GLU A 18 32.05 -20.19 7.50
CA GLU A 18 33.39 -19.62 7.26
C GLU A 18 33.38 -18.43 6.24
N TYR A 19 32.35 -18.36 5.39
CA TYR A 19 32.19 -17.30 4.40
C TYR A 19 31.34 -16.13 4.93
N ALA A 20 30.87 -16.18 6.17
CA ALA A 20 30.09 -15.12 6.77
C ALA A 20 30.86 -13.79 6.76
N GLY A 21 30.26 -12.73 6.24
CA GLY A 21 30.90 -11.42 6.10
C GLY A 21 31.80 -11.23 4.87
N MET A 22 32.12 -12.31 4.14
CA MET A 22 32.96 -12.22 2.93
C MET A 22 32.13 -11.87 1.68
N THR A 23 32.77 -11.23 0.72
CA THR A 23 32.18 -10.97 -0.60
C THR A 23 32.35 -12.22 -1.48
N VAL A 24 31.24 -12.82 -1.88
CA VAL A 24 31.19 -14.01 -2.72
C VAL A 24 30.52 -13.70 -4.07
N LYS A 25 30.84 -14.46 -5.10
CA LYS A 25 30.17 -14.29 -6.40
C LYS A 25 28.91 -15.16 -6.45
N CYS A 26 27.81 -14.56 -6.91
CA CYS A 26 26.57 -15.30 -7.14
C CYS A 26 26.79 -16.36 -8.23
N PRO A 27 26.44 -17.64 -8.00
CA PRO A 27 26.66 -18.72 -8.98
C PRO A 27 25.79 -18.56 -10.23
N ARG A 28 24.72 -17.78 -10.18
CA ARG A 28 23.80 -17.59 -11.31
C ARG A 28 24.17 -16.39 -12.20
N CYS A 29 24.53 -15.24 -11.62
CA CYS A 29 24.74 -14.00 -12.36
C CYS A 29 26.17 -13.44 -12.26
N GLY A 30 27.06 -14.05 -11.47
CA GLY A 30 28.46 -13.65 -11.30
C GLY A 30 28.65 -12.36 -10.47
N ARG A 31 27.60 -11.68 -10.04
CA ARG A 31 27.70 -10.46 -9.22
C ARG A 31 28.28 -10.78 -7.84
N ALA A 32 29.08 -9.84 -7.34
CA ALA A 32 29.61 -9.90 -5.98
C ALA A 32 28.49 -9.61 -4.98
N VAL A 33 28.27 -10.52 -4.01
CA VAL A 33 27.28 -10.42 -2.94
C VAL A 33 27.99 -10.70 -1.62
N ARG A 34 27.71 -9.94 -0.58
CA ARG A 34 28.28 -10.16 0.74
C ARG A 34 27.55 -11.32 1.44
N ALA A 35 28.27 -12.36 1.80
CA ALA A 35 27.70 -13.52 2.47
C ALA A 35 27.42 -13.21 3.93
N GLY A 36 26.14 -13.36 4.34
CA GLY A 36 25.78 -13.34 5.76
C GLY A 36 26.10 -12.06 6.49
N SER A 37 25.64 -10.91 6.02
CA SER A 37 25.26 -9.87 6.95
C SER A 37 23.85 -10.20 7.45
N SER A 38 23.73 -11.24 8.27
CA SER A 38 22.64 -11.38 9.22
C SER A 38 22.78 -10.42 10.42
N ASP A 39 23.62 -9.42 10.30
CA ASP A 39 23.44 -8.14 10.97
C ASP A 39 22.28 -7.42 10.27
N LEU A 40 21.12 -8.04 10.34
CA LEU A 40 19.87 -7.34 10.49
C LEU A 40 19.91 -6.71 11.91
N THR A 41 20.89 -5.86 12.16
CA THR A 41 20.65 -4.70 13.00
C THR A 41 19.43 -4.10 12.36
N PRO A 42 18.26 -4.09 13.03
CA PRO A 42 17.06 -3.57 12.42
C PRO A 42 17.45 -2.18 11.96
N ALA A 43 17.35 -1.90 10.66
CA ALA A 43 17.83 -0.63 10.09
C ALA A 43 17.08 0.60 10.66
N SER A 44 16.14 0.37 11.59
CA SER A 44 15.58 1.35 12.52
C SER A 44 16.61 1.97 13.47
N GLU A 45 17.76 1.33 13.71
CA GLU A 45 18.85 1.90 14.54
C GLU A 45 19.80 2.78 13.72
N ALA A 46 19.91 2.56 12.41
CA ALA A 46 20.83 3.30 11.56
C ALA A 46 20.34 4.74 11.27
N ASP A 47 19.02 5.00 11.31
CA ASP A 47 18.46 6.34 11.07
C ASP A 47 17.80 6.87 12.36
N PRO A 48 18.30 7.97 12.96
CA PRO A 48 17.78 8.54 14.19
C PRO A 48 16.29 8.96 14.08
N ILE A 49 15.77 9.13 12.86
CA ILE A 49 14.37 9.44 12.62
C ILE A 49 13.48 8.29 13.11
N PHE A 50 13.86 7.06 12.83
CA PHE A 50 13.10 5.87 13.23
C PHE A 50 13.45 5.35 14.63
N GLY A 51 14.39 5.98 15.32
CA GLY A 51 14.74 5.68 16.71
C GLY A 51 13.64 6.00 17.74
N ARG A 52 12.48 6.51 17.29
CA ARG A 52 11.35 6.94 18.13
C ARG A 52 10.27 5.86 18.23
N ASN A 53 9.45 5.97 19.30
CA ASN A 53 8.30 5.09 19.49
C ASN A 53 6.95 5.77 19.19
N VAL A 54 6.92 7.11 19.07
CA VAL A 54 5.70 7.85 18.78
C VAL A 54 5.90 8.75 17.58
N PHE A 55 4.94 8.69 16.66
CA PHE A 55 4.91 9.51 15.44
C PHE A 55 3.55 10.17 15.32
N LEU A 56 3.55 11.49 15.20
CA LEU A 56 2.35 12.28 14.99
C LEU A 56 2.21 12.58 13.50
N MET A 57 1.16 12.08 12.87
CA MET A 57 0.93 12.24 11.44
C MET A 57 -0.20 13.27 11.22
N ARG A 58 0.07 14.29 10.43
CA ARG A 58 -0.88 15.34 10.08
C ARG A 58 -1.03 15.41 8.57
N GLN A 59 -2.25 15.23 8.09
CA GLN A 59 -2.56 15.42 6.68
C GLN A 59 -2.66 16.92 6.38
N GLN A 60 -2.03 17.35 5.30
CA GLN A 60 -2.19 18.68 4.74
C GLN A 60 -3.31 18.70 3.69
N LEU A 61 -4.20 19.70 3.77
CA LEU A 61 -5.23 19.94 2.74
C LEU A 61 -4.59 20.67 1.55
N ARG A 62 -4.07 19.90 0.60
CA ARG A 62 -3.54 20.41 -0.69
C ARG A 62 -4.02 19.54 -1.85
N PHE A 63 -3.83 19.99 -3.09
CA PHE A 63 -4.15 19.22 -4.30
C PHE A 63 -3.46 17.85 -4.34
N ASN A 64 -2.22 17.74 -3.82
CA ASN A 64 -1.55 16.47 -3.54
C ASN A 64 -1.74 16.11 -2.07
N GLU A 65 -2.02 14.84 -1.80
CA GLU A 65 -2.05 14.37 -0.41
C GLU A 65 -0.63 14.40 0.15
N ARG A 66 -0.44 15.24 1.15
CA ARG A 66 0.81 15.38 1.88
C ARG A 66 0.57 15.11 3.34
N TYR A 67 1.53 14.42 3.96
CA TYR A 67 1.56 14.23 5.40
C TYR A 67 2.86 14.79 5.94
N ASP A 68 2.75 15.55 7.01
CA ASP A 68 3.88 15.89 7.85
C ASP A 68 3.86 14.91 9.02
N ILE A 69 4.96 14.23 9.24
CA ILE A 69 5.16 13.39 10.41
C ILE A 69 6.09 14.13 11.35
N THR A 70 5.63 14.33 12.56
CA THR A 70 6.36 15.05 13.61
C THR A 70 6.62 14.11 14.79
N ASP A 71 7.60 14.46 15.59
CA ASP A 71 7.84 13.83 16.89
C ASP A 71 6.87 14.32 17.97
N GLU A 72 7.02 13.83 19.20
CA GLU A 72 6.21 14.24 20.36
C GLU A 72 6.35 15.73 20.66
N GLN A 73 7.47 16.38 20.30
CA GLN A 73 7.75 17.80 20.48
C GLN A 73 7.20 18.68 19.34
N GLY A 74 6.63 18.07 18.30
CA GLY A 74 6.08 18.77 17.14
C GLY A 74 7.11 19.13 16.08
N LYS A 75 8.35 18.65 16.20
CA LYS A 75 9.39 18.84 15.17
C LYS A 75 9.11 17.94 13.98
N GLY A 76 9.08 18.50 12.76
CA GLY A 76 8.96 17.74 11.52
C GLY A 76 10.14 16.79 11.33
N ILE A 77 9.85 15.51 11.11
CA ILE A 77 10.86 14.45 10.95
C ILE A 77 10.77 13.74 9.62
N LEU A 78 9.56 13.64 9.04
CA LEU A 78 9.33 13.02 7.74
C LEU A 78 8.26 13.78 6.97
N PHE A 79 8.45 13.86 5.67
CA PHE A 79 7.52 14.46 4.72
C PHE A 79 7.07 13.40 3.74
N VAL A 80 5.76 13.19 3.66
CA VAL A 80 5.17 12.14 2.83
C VAL A 80 4.41 12.76 1.68
N GLU A 81 4.65 12.27 0.49
CA GLU A 81 3.93 12.70 -0.69
C GLU A 81 3.23 11.53 -1.38
N ARG A 82 1.96 11.76 -1.69
CA ARG A 82 1.15 10.89 -2.52
C ARG A 82 0.61 11.70 -3.69
N PRO A 83 1.13 11.53 -4.91
CA PRO A 83 0.64 12.27 -6.06
C PRO A 83 -0.81 11.87 -6.37
N ARG A 84 -1.71 12.84 -6.37
CA ARG A 84 -3.07 12.70 -6.88
C ARG A 84 -3.08 13.06 -8.35
N HIS A 85 -3.38 12.11 -9.21
CA HIS A 85 -3.51 12.34 -10.64
C HIS A 85 -4.96 12.68 -11.02
N PHE A 86 -5.54 13.71 -10.37
CA PHE A 86 -6.96 14.05 -10.56
C PHE A 86 -7.32 14.30 -12.03
N LEU A 87 -6.62 15.22 -12.70
CA LEU A 87 -6.90 15.53 -14.12
C LEU A 87 -6.76 14.32 -15.01
N ARG A 88 -5.80 13.48 -14.73
CA ARG A 88 -5.59 12.26 -15.49
C ARG A 88 -6.64 11.19 -15.22
N ASN A 89 -7.09 11.04 -13.99
CA ASN A 89 -8.19 10.12 -13.67
C ASN A 89 -9.48 10.59 -14.31
N LEU A 90 -9.73 11.91 -14.31
CA LEU A 90 -10.85 12.51 -15.04
C LEU A 90 -10.73 12.23 -16.55
N GLY A 91 -9.55 12.48 -17.15
CA GLY A 91 -9.28 12.16 -18.55
C GLY A 91 -9.45 10.67 -18.88
N ALA A 92 -9.00 9.78 -17.99
CA ALA A 92 -9.20 8.34 -18.13
C ALA A 92 -10.69 7.94 -18.11
N THR A 93 -11.46 8.55 -17.21
CA THR A 93 -12.91 8.31 -17.14
C THR A 93 -13.60 8.80 -18.41
N LEU A 94 -13.29 10.00 -18.88
CA LEU A 94 -13.84 10.54 -20.12
C LEU A 94 -13.49 9.67 -21.32
N ALA A 95 -12.22 9.26 -21.45
CA ALA A 95 -11.78 8.37 -22.53
C ALA A 95 -12.50 7.01 -22.49
N ALA A 96 -12.68 6.44 -21.29
CA ALA A 96 -13.41 5.18 -21.12
C ALA A 96 -14.88 5.31 -21.49
N LEU A 97 -15.54 6.39 -21.09
CA LEU A 97 -16.93 6.68 -21.48
C LEU A 97 -17.04 6.85 -23.00
N THR A 98 -16.15 7.64 -23.61
CA THR A 98 -16.14 7.82 -25.06
C THR A 98 -15.95 6.49 -25.79
N ALA A 99 -14.99 5.67 -25.37
CA ALA A 99 -14.78 4.34 -25.98
C ALA A 99 -16.00 3.43 -25.85
N GLY A 100 -16.65 3.42 -24.68
CA GLY A 100 -17.88 2.67 -24.45
C GLY A 100 -19.04 3.13 -25.33
N PHE A 101 -19.24 4.45 -25.45
CA PHE A 101 -20.29 5.01 -26.31
C PHE A 101 -20.01 4.80 -27.79
N VAL A 102 -18.75 4.93 -28.24
CA VAL A 102 -18.37 4.63 -29.63
C VAL A 102 -18.66 3.15 -29.94
N TRP A 103 -18.28 2.24 -29.05
CA TRP A 103 -18.59 0.82 -29.20
C TRP A 103 -20.11 0.56 -29.32
N ALA A 104 -20.87 1.02 -28.34
CA ALA A 104 -22.30 0.80 -28.30
C ALA A 104 -23.01 1.45 -29.51
N GLY A 105 -22.69 2.70 -29.81
CA GLY A 105 -23.24 3.45 -30.92
C GLY A 105 -22.96 2.81 -32.28
N SER A 106 -21.73 2.33 -32.50
CA SER A 106 -21.35 1.65 -33.74
C SER A 106 -22.20 0.38 -33.98
N LEU A 107 -22.41 -0.43 -32.94
CA LEU A 107 -23.19 -1.65 -33.07
C LEU A 107 -24.70 -1.38 -33.18
N ILE A 108 -25.23 -0.38 -32.51
CA ILE A 108 -26.63 0.06 -32.66
C ILE A 108 -26.87 0.56 -34.09
N THR A 109 -25.99 1.40 -34.62
CA THR A 109 -26.08 1.91 -36.00
C THR A 109 -26.01 0.74 -37.02
N LEU A 110 -25.12 -0.23 -36.78
CA LEU A 110 -25.02 -1.40 -37.60
C LEU A 110 -26.34 -2.25 -37.55
N ALA A 111 -26.90 -2.39 -36.36
CA ALA A 111 -28.19 -3.07 -36.16
C ALA A 111 -29.33 -2.39 -36.95
N ASP A 112 -29.38 -1.06 -36.93
CA ASP A 112 -30.37 -0.27 -37.68
C ASP A 112 -30.22 -0.48 -39.21
N MET A 113 -28.96 -0.59 -39.70
CA MET A 113 -28.70 -0.87 -41.13
C MET A 113 -29.11 -2.28 -41.55
N ILE A 114 -29.09 -3.26 -40.65
CA ILE A 114 -29.53 -4.64 -40.89
C ILE A 114 -31.07 -4.72 -41.00
N GLY A 115 -31.78 -3.76 -40.36
CA GLY A 115 -33.21 -3.71 -40.34
C GLY A 115 -33.85 -4.43 -39.15
N VAL A 116 -35.17 -4.49 -39.13
CA VAL A 116 -35.92 -5.06 -38.00
C VAL A 116 -35.88 -6.60 -38.04
N GLY A 117 -35.41 -7.21 -36.94
CA GLY A 117 -35.38 -8.68 -36.82
C GLY A 117 -34.58 -9.15 -35.60
N VAL A 118 -34.61 -10.46 -35.40
CA VAL A 118 -33.92 -11.10 -34.24
C VAL A 118 -32.41 -10.81 -34.28
N PHE A 119 -31.81 -10.82 -35.45
CA PHE A 119 -30.39 -10.59 -35.62
C PHE A 119 -29.99 -9.17 -35.27
N SER A 120 -30.77 -8.17 -35.70
CA SER A 120 -30.57 -6.76 -35.33
C SER A 120 -30.66 -6.55 -33.82
N ASN A 121 -31.66 -7.17 -33.17
CA ASN A 121 -31.81 -7.11 -31.70
C ASN A 121 -30.61 -7.72 -30.97
N ILE A 122 -30.06 -8.83 -31.47
CA ILE A 122 -28.84 -9.43 -30.89
C ILE A 122 -27.65 -8.50 -31.02
N VAL A 123 -27.42 -7.86 -32.17
CA VAL A 123 -26.32 -6.91 -32.40
C VAL A 123 -26.46 -5.70 -31.48
N SER A 124 -27.66 -5.15 -31.34
CA SER A 124 -27.92 -4.02 -30.41
C SER A 124 -27.64 -4.40 -28.95
N MET A 125 -28.07 -5.61 -28.55
CA MET A 125 -27.82 -6.14 -27.21
C MET A 125 -26.33 -6.30 -26.93
N ILE A 126 -25.52 -6.80 -27.88
CA ILE A 126 -24.07 -6.90 -27.78
C ILE A 126 -23.43 -5.50 -27.63
N GLY A 127 -23.94 -4.52 -28.37
CA GLY A 127 -23.52 -3.12 -28.26
C GLY A 127 -23.73 -2.59 -26.85
N PHE A 128 -24.93 -2.75 -26.31
CA PHE A 128 -25.29 -2.26 -24.99
C PHE A 128 -24.54 -3.00 -23.87
N VAL A 129 -24.53 -4.33 -23.89
CA VAL A 129 -23.84 -5.14 -22.87
C VAL A 129 -22.32 -4.94 -22.95
N GLY A 130 -21.76 -4.78 -24.14
CA GLY A 130 -20.33 -4.57 -24.37
C GLY A 130 -19.81 -3.21 -23.90
N PHE A 131 -20.68 -2.21 -23.71
CA PHE A 131 -20.30 -0.90 -23.18
C PHE A 131 -19.50 -1.02 -21.88
N PHE A 132 -20.03 -1.77 -20.91
CA PHE A 132 -19.41 -1.88 -19.59
C PHE A 132 -18.04 -2.58 -19.59
N PRO A 133 -17.85 -3.74 -20.25
CA PRO A 133 -16.51 -4.33 -20.41
C PRO A 133 -15.50 -3.40 -21.08
N ILE A 134 -15.90 -2.70 -22.16
CA ILE A 134 -15.00 -1.75 -22.85
C ILE A 134 -14.62 -0.60 -21.92
N PHE A 135 -15.61 0.00 -21.23
CA PHE A 135 -15.35 1.03 -20.23
C PHE A 135 -14.34 0.56 -19.18
N VAL A 136 -14.54 -0.63 -18.60
CA VAL A 136 -13.65 -1.22 -17.60
C VAL A 136 -12.26 -1.47 -18.17
N LEU A 137 -12.14 -2.04 -19.37
CA LEU A 137 -10.85 -2.28 -20.03
C LEU A 137 -10.03 -0.99 -20.22
N VAL A 138 -10.67 0.07 -20.73
CA VAL A 138 -9.99 1.37 -20.94
C VAL A 138 -9.57 1.98 -19.60
N MET A 139 -10.45 1.94 -18.58
CA MET A 139 -10.11 2.39 -17.23
C MET A 139 -8.92 1.63 -16.65
N MET A 140 -8.87 0.30 -16.82
CA MET A 140 -7.75 -0.53 -16.37
C MET A 140 -6.44 -0.17 -17.07
N GLN A 141 -6.46 0.11 -18.36
CA GLN A 141 -5.26 0.50 -19.12
C GLN A 141 -4.72 1.85 -18.66
N LEU A 142 -5.60 2.82 -18.42
CA LEU A 142 -5.24 4.18 -18.04
C LEU A 142 -4.95 4.35 -16.55
N ALA A 143 -5.40 3.42 -15.69
CA ALA A 143 -5.13 3.45 -14.25
C ALA A 143 -3.63 3.41 -13.95
N ARG A 144 -3.20 4.17 -12.94
CA ARG A 144 -1.83 4.11 -12.42
C ARG A 144 -1.77 3.38 -11.09
N LYS A 145 -0.60 2.79 -10.84
CA LYS A 145 -0.26 2.23 -9.54
C LYS A 145 -0.17 3.34 -8.51
N ARG A 146 -0.63 3.06 -7.29
CA ARG A 146 -0.47 3.96 -6.16
C ARG A 146 0.99 3.96 -5.72
N HIS A 147 1.46 5.15 -5.38
CA HIS A 147 2.84 5.38 -4.98
C HIS A 147 2.84 6.38 -3.83
N VAL A 148 3.57 6.07 -2.78
CA VAL A 148 3.77 6.96 -1.62
C VAL A 148 5.26 7.02 -1.35
N THR A 149 5.81 8.23 -1.28
CA THR A 149 7.24 8.46 -1.03
C THR A 149 7.44 9.24 0.26
N PHE A 150 8.42 8.84 1.04
CA PHE A 150 8.80 9.45 2.30
C PHE A 150 10.16 10.13 2.17
N TYR A 151 10.26 11.38 2.61
CA TYR A 151 11.44 12.21 2.53
C TYR A 151 11.86 12.69 3.91
N THR A 152 13.17 12.95 4.10
CA THR A 152 13.72 13.50 5.34
C THR A 152 13.49 15.00 5.46
N SER A 153 13.39 15.70 4.34
CA SER A 153 13.28 17.16 4.29
C SER A 153 12.08 17.60 3.47
N GLU A 154 11.61 18.80 3.74
CA GLU A 154 10.52 19.42 2.98
C GLU A 154 10.90 19.66 1.50
N ASP A 155 12.19 19.87 1.22
CA ASP A 155 12.74 20.05 -0.13
C ASP A 155 12.74 18.75 -0.95
N ARG A 156 12.42 17.59 -0.33
CA ARG A 156 12.31 16.28 -0.97
C ARG A 156 13.57 15.82 -1.72
N THR A 157 14.71 16.22 -1.21
CA THR A 157 16.00 15.87 -1.81
C THR A 157 16.42 14.45 -1.48
N VAL A 158 16.13 13.99 -0.25
CA VAL A 158 16.54 12.67 0.23
C VAL A 158 15.31 11.79 0.49
N ARG A 159 15.17 10.75 -0.34
CA ARG A 159 14.13 9.72 -0.19
C ARG A 159 14.59 8.67 0.82
N LEU A 160 13.74 8.36 1.79
CA LEU A 160 13.98 7.31 2.79
C LEU A 160 13.21 6.03 2.55
N LEU A 161 11.94 6.16 2.20
CA LEU A 161 11.05 5.01 2.00
C LEU A 161 10.15 5.24 0.79
N GLU A 162 9.73 4.14 0.20
CA GLU A 162 8.80 4.13 -0.91
C GLU A 162 7.79 2.99 -0.75
N VAL A 163 6.52 3.28 -0.92
CA VAL A 163 5.46 2.27 -0.93
C VAL A 163 4.83 2.22 -2.31
N LEU A 164 4.95 1.09 -2.97
CA LEU A 164 4.50 0.87 -4.35
C LEU A 164 3.41 -0.18 -4.42
N GLN A 165 2.31 0.12 -5.07
CA GLN A 165 1.30 -0.89 -5.41
C GLN A 165 1.87 -1.85 -6.47
N GLU A 166 1.76 -3.18 -6.25
CA GLU A 166 2.33 -4.16 -7.18
C GLU A 166 1.56 -4.25 -8.48
N LYS A 167 0.23 -4.33 -8.42
CA LYS A 167 -0.64 -4.43 -9.59
C LYS A 167 -1.52 -3.19 -9.73
N LYS A 168 -1.79 -2.78 -10.97
CA LYS A 168 -2.67 -1.64 -11.26
C LYS A 168 -4.11 -1.87 -10.80
N PHE A 169 -4.58 -3.11 -10.95
CA PHE A 169 -5.95 -3.51 -10.66
C PHE A 169 -5.96 -4.81 -9.85
N GLU A 170 -6.60 -4.78 -8.71
CA GLU A 170 -6.74 -5.92 -7.81
C GLU A 170 -8.16 -5.87 -7.23
N PHE A 171 -8.98 -6.85 -7.60
CA PHE A 171 -10.39 -6.89 -7.19
C PHE A 171 -10.57 -7.41 -5.76
N ILE A 172 -9.78 -8.40 -5.37
CA ILE A 172 -9.94 -9.11 -4.11
C ILE A 172 -8.85 -8.73 -3.11
N THR A 173 -7.60 -8.70 -3.57
CA THR A 173 -6.44 -8.41 -2.71
C THR A 173 -5.58 -7.33 -3.33
N ALA A 174 -5.23 -6.31 -2.56
CA ALA A 174 -4.23 -5.32 -2.95
C ALA A 174 -2.93 -5.56 -2.21
N THR A 175 -1.83 -5.55 -2.96
CA THR A 175 -0.49 -5.75 -2.43
C THR A 175 0.37 -4.51 -2.68
N TYR A 176 1.06 -4.06 -1.65
CA TYR A 176 1.94 -2.91 -1.67
C TYR A 176 3.32 -3.32 -1.15
N THR A 177 4.35 -3.01 -1.91
CA THR A 177 5.74 -3.29 -1.52
C THR A 177 6.37 -2.06 -0.90
N VAL A 178 6.93 -2.21 0.30
CA VAL A 178 7.70 -1.18 1.02
C VAL A 178 9.16 -1.37 0.71
N LYS A 179 9.81 -0.31 0.23
CA LYS A 179 11.24 -0.29 -0.09
C LYS A 179 11.96 0.76 0.74
N GLY A 180 13.18 0.45 1.17
CA GLY A 180 14.10 1.40 1.79
C GLY A 180 14.73 2.36 0.78
N ALA A 181 15.56 3.27 1.28
CA ALA A 181 16.34 4.20 0.45
C ALA A 181 17.29 3.49 -0.52
N ASP A 182 17.81 2.35 -0.11
CA ASP A 182 18.67 1.44 -0.86
C ASP A 182 17.92 0.64 -1.93
N GLY A 183 16.59 0.76 -1.98
CA GLY A 183 15.73 0.00 -2.89
C GLY A 183 15.42 -1.44 -2.45
N LEU A 184 15.96 -1.88 -1.29
CA LEU A 184 15.66 -3.20 -0.73
C LEU A 184 14.21 -3.25 -0.25
N VAL A 185 13.58 -4.41 -0.46
CA VAL A 185 12.22 -4.67 0.02
C VAL A 185 12.29 -4.92 1.53
N LEU A 186 11.61 -4.08 2.32
CA LEU A 186 11.51 -4.22 3.76
C LEU A 186 10.32 -5.10 4.16
N ALA A 187 9.17 -4.88 3.51
CA ALA A 187 7.94 -5.62 3.78
C ALA A 187 6.98 -5.52 2.59
N ARG A 188 5.94 -6.36 2.63
CA ARG A 188 4.78 -6.28 1.74
C ARG A 188 3.52 -6.14 2.56
N PHE A 189 2.67 -5.18 2.22
CA PHE A 189 1.35 -5.00 2.82
C PHE A 189 0.32 -5.64 1.94
N ARG A 190 -0.48 -6.53 2.49
CA ARG A 190 -1.58 -7.20 1.80
C ARG A 190 -2.90 -6.85 2.46
N LYS A 191 -3.84 -6.39 1.65
CA LYS A 191 -5.21 -6.06 2.06
C LYS A 191 -6.19 -6.90 1.25
N ASN A 192 -7.08 -7.63 1.92
CA ASN A 192 -8.15 -8.35 1.26
C ASN A 192 -9.45 -7.55 1.40
N TYR A 193 -10.03 -7.12 0.27
CA TYR A 193 -11.22 -6.29 0.24
C TYR A 193 -12.48 -7.03 0.71
N LEU A 194 -12.59 -8.35 0.47
CA LEU A 194 -13.74 -9.14 0.88
C LEU A 194 -13.80 -9.30 2.41
N TYR A 195 -12.68 -9.65 3.02
CA TYR A 195 -12.62 -9.74 4.49
C TYR A 195 -12.78 -8.38 5.16
N ASN A 196 -12.32 -7.32 4.54
CA ASN A 196 -12.42 -5.96 5.05
C ASN A 196 -13.85 -5.39 5.03
N VAL A 197 -14.82 -6.13 4.47
CA VAL A 197 -16.25 -5.79 4.59
C VAL A 197 -16.74 -5.94 6.04
N VAL A 198 -16.23 -6.92 6.81
CA VAL A 198 -16.64 -7.14 8.21
C VAL A 198 -15.71 -6.40 9.15
N ARG A 199 -14.41 -6.62 9.05
CA ARG A 199 -13.37 -6.03 9.90
C ARG A 199 -12.15 -5.69 9.06
N ARG A 200 -11.65 -4.49 9.18
CA ARG A 200 -10.46 -4.08 8.44
C ARG A 200 -9.22 -4.78 8.98
N LYS A 201 -8.54 -5.49 8.10
CA LYS A 201 -7.32 -6.23 8.40
C LYS A 201 -6.30 -6.01 7.29
N TRP A 202 -5.07 -5.73 7.69
CA TRP A 202 -3.91 -5.70 6.82
C TRP A 202 -2.92 -6.76 7.30
N GLU A 203 -2.34 -7.47 6.37
CA GLU A 203 -1.30 -8.46 6.60
C GLU A 203 0.03 -7.85 6.18
N ILE A 204 1.01 -7.93 7.06
CA ILE A 204 2.36 -7.46 6.82
C ILE A 204 3.25 -8.68 6.66
N GLN A 205 3.76 -8.85 5.46
CA GLN A 205 4.60 -9.96 5.07
C GLN A 205 6.05 -9.51 5.01
N ASN A 206 6.97 -10.40 5.36
CA ASN A 206 8.38 -10.22 5.09
C ASN A 206 8.67 -10.29 3.57
N PRO A 207 9.89 -9.97 3.10
CA PRO A 207 10.27 -10.09 1.70
C PRO A 207 10.07 -11.50 1.11
N GLY A 208 10.12 -12.53 1.95
CA GLY A 208 9.88 -13.93 1.58
C GLY A 208 8.40 -14.30 1.41
N GLY A 209 7.47 -13.40 1.76
CA GLY A 209 6.03 -13.62 1.62
C GLY A 209 5.35 -14.25 2.86
N THR A 210 6.09 -14.48 3.95
CA THR A 210 5.54 -14.98 5.20
C THR A 210 4.88 -13.83 5.97
N ILE A 211 3.66 -14.06 6.49
CA ILE A 211 2.95 -13.08 7.32
C ILE A 211 3.58 -13.04 8.70
N GLU A 212 4.19 -11.94 9.06
CA GLU A 212 4.81 -11.73 10.37
C GLU A 212 3.95 -10.88 11.30
N TRP A 213 3.24 -9.90 10.73
CA TRP A 213 2.46 -8.93 11.51
C TRP A 213 1.09 -8.73 10.93
N LEU A 214 0.17 -8.33 11.79
CA LEU A 214 -1.20 -7.99 11.47
C LEU A 214 -1.52 -6.60 12.00
N ALA A 215 -2.16 -5.78 11.17
CA ALA A 215 -2.85 -4.57 11.60
C ALA A 215 -4.34 -4.79 11.45
N ARG A 216 -5.07 -4.73 12.55
CA ARG A 216 -6.52 -4.94 12.56
C ARG A 216 -7.24 -3.82 13.29
N GLU A 217 -8.47 -3.59 12.92
CA GLU A 217 -9.34 -2.64 13.59
C GLU A 217 -9.62 -3.10 15.01
N ASP A 218 -9.51 -2.19 15.99
CA ASP A 218 -9.61 -2.49 17.42
C ASP A 218 -10.98 -3.05 17.78
N SER A 219 -12.07 -2.44 17.28
CA SER A 219 -13.44 -2.82 17.64
C SER A 219 -14.29 -3.24 16.45
N ILE A 220 -14.81 -4.48 16.48
CA ILE A 220 -15.75 -5.01 15.49
C ILE A 220 -17.09 -4.27 15.58
N ILE A 221 -17.56 -3.97 16.80
CA ILE A 221 -18.85 -3.31 17.04
C ILE A 221 -18.84 -1.91 16.42
N LEU A 222 -17.78 -1.11 16.65
CA LEU A 222 -17.65 0.21 16.08
C LEU A 222 -17.49 0.18 14.55
N SER A 223 -16.89 -0.88 14.02
CA SER A 223 -16.80 -1.10 12.57
C SER A 223 -18.17 -1.31 11.93
N LEU A 224 -19.02 -2.12 12.56
CA LEU A 224 -20.40 -2.39 12.13
C LEU A 224 -21.30 -1.16 12.26
N VAL A 225 -21.25 -0.47 13.41
CA VAL A 225 -22.04 0.76 13.65
C VAL A 225 -21.73 1.82 12.61
N ARG A 226 -20.45 2.00 12.23
CA ARG A 226 -20.04 2.96 11.18
C ARG A 226 -20.66 2.69 9.81
N ARG A 227 -21.06 1.46 9.52
CA ARG A 227 -21.63 1.07 8.23
C ARG A 227 -23.15 1.19 8.17
N ILE A 228 -23.80 1.04 9.32
CA ILE A 228 -25.26 1.00 9.43
C ILE A 228 -25.83 2.38 9.70
N VAL A 229 -25.12 3.19 10.50
CA VAL A 229 -25.61 4.49 10.95
C VAL A 229 -25.12 5.61 10.02
N PRO A 230 -26.02 6.40 9.39
CA PRO A 230 -25.66 7.61 8.67
C PRO A 230 -24.93 8.56 9.63
N PHE A 231 -23.86 9.21 9.14
CA PHE A 231 -22.97 10.09 9.93
C PHE A 231 -22.00 9.38 10.91
N ALA A 232 -22.02 8.06 11.03
CA ALA A 232 -21.05 7.32 11.84
C ALA A 232 -19.61 7.37 11.32
N GLY A 233 -19.34 8.04 10.19
CA GLY A 233 -17.98 8.34 9.71
C GLY A 233 -17.12 9.18 10.67
N LEU A 234 -17.77 9.84 11.66
CA LEU A 234 -17.11 10.53 12.77
C LEU A 234 -16.56 9.58 13.84
N ILE A 235 -17.00 8.30 13.86
CA ILE A 235 -16.52 7.30 14.83
C ILE A 235 -15.06 6.98 14.53
N ARG A 236 -14.21 7.04 15.55
CA ARG A 236 -12.77 6.82 15.46
C ARG A 236 -12.44 5.44 14.89
N THR A 237 -11.53 5.38 13.94
CA THR A 237 -10.92 4.14 13.48
C THR A 237 -9.56 4.01 14.13
N ASN A 238 -9.42 3.03 15.01
CA ASN A 238 -8.14 2.69 15.61
C ASN A 238 -7.70 1.34 15.06
N PHE A 239 -6.41 1.21 14.80
CA PHE A 239 -5.80 -0.06 14.42
C PHE A 239 -4.81 -0.47 15.49
N ILE A 240 -4.80 -1.76 15.81
CA ILE A 240 -3.81 -2.38 16.67
C ILE A 240 -2.86 -3.24 15.85
N PHE A 241 -1.60 -3.24 16.22
CA PHE A 241 -0.55 -4.05 15.58
C PHE A 241 -0.17 -5.21 16.49
N GLN A 242 -0.07 -6.40 15.91
CA GLN A 242 0.24 -7.61 16.63
C GLN A 242 1.03 -8.59 15.77
N PRO A 243 1.89 -9.46 16.35
CA PRO A 243 2.53 -10.54 15.61
C PRO A 243 1.48 -11.51 15.05
N ALA A 244 1.76 -12.12 13.92
CA ALA A 244 0.93 -13.18 13.39
C ALA A 244 0.90 -14.37 14.36
N GLY A 245 -0.32 -14.85 14.64
CA GLY A 245 -0.52 -15.94 15.62
C GLY A 245 -0.44 -15.55 17.10
N SER A 246 -0.31 -14.25 17.43
CA SER A 246 -0.31 -13.74 18.81
C SER A 246 -1.35 -12.64 18.98
N GLU A 247 -1.93 -12.56 20.18
CA GLU A 247 -2.83 -11.47 20.54
C GLU A 247 -2.12 -10.30 21.24
N LYS A 248 -0.80 -10.39 21.43
CA LYS A 248 -0.01 -9.34 22.07
C LYS A 248 -0.01 -8.09 21.20
N ILE A 249 -0.51 -6.98 21.72
CA ILE A 249 -0.46 -5.69 21.05
C ILE A 249 0.95 -5.12 21.19
N VAL A 250 1.57 -4.74 20.08
CA VAL A 250 2.91 -4.13 20.02
C VAL A 250 2.86 -2.67 19.61
N GLY A 251 1.74 -2.21 19.09
CA GLY A 251 1.55 -0.81 18.73
C GLY A 251 0.12 -0.50 18.34
N GLU A 252 -0.17 0.79 18.25
CA GLU A 252 -1.48 1.30 17.93
C GLU A 252 -1.42 2.49 16.98
N PHE A 253 -2.37 2.55 16.08
CA PHE A 253 -2.58 3.67 15.18
C PHE A 253 -3.96 4.27 15.45
N ARG A 254 -3.98 5.48 16.02
CA ARG A 254 -5.21 6.14 16.50
C ARG A 254 -5.47 7.43 15.75
N ARG A 255 -6.70 7.64 15.31
CA ARG A 255 -7.16 8.92 14.78
C ARG A 255 -7.56 9.86 15.92
N ARG A 256 -7.02 11.08 15.94
CA ARG A 256 -7.48 12.14 16.86
C ARG A 256 -8.64 12.90 16.22
N MET A 257 -9.65 13.23 17.02
CA MET A 257 -10.74 14.10 16.58
C MET A 257 -10.23 15.55 16.49
N THR A 258 -9.91 15.99 15.29
CA THR A 258 -9.59 17.38 14.98
C THR A 258 -10.16 17.72 13.60
N LEU A 259 -10.38 19.03 13.32
CA LEU A 259 -10.82 19.51 11.98
C LEU A 259 -9.91 19.04 10.84
N LEU A 260 -8.62 18.83 11.13
CA LEU A 260 -7.65 18.23 10.23
C LEU A 260 -7.37 16.81 10.72
N ASP A 261 -7.33 15.85 9.79
CA ASP A 261 -7.02 14.48 10.13
C ASP A 261 -5.63 14.37 10.75
N ARG A 262 -5.62 14.07 12.04
CA ARG A 262 -4.41 13.83 12.81
C ARG A 262 -4.43 12.40 13.31
N TYR A 263 -3.30 11.73 13.18
CA TYR A 263 -3.12 10.36 13.63
C TYR A 263 -1.92 10.27 14.56
N VAL A 264 -1.99 9.34 15.48
CA VAL A 264 -0.87 8.98 16.37
C VAL A 264 -0.55 7.52 16.14
N LEU A 265 0.68 7.26 15.73
CA LEU A 265 1.28 5.94 15.73
C LEU A 265 2.07 5.81 17.03
N ASP A 266 1.63 4.92 17.92
CA ASP A 266 2.26 4.64 19.21
C ASP A 266 2.80 3.21 19.22
N MET A 267 4.11 3.09 19.36
CA MET A 267 4.85 1.81 19.37
C MET A 267 5.54 1.57 20.72
N LYS A 268 5.11 2.25 21.79
CA LYS A 268 5.71 2.10 23.14
C LYS A 268 5.55 0.70 23.71
N ALA A 269 4.53 -0.05 23.26
CA ALA A 269 4.29 -1.44 23.67
C ALA A 269 5.29 -2.45 23.06
N ASP A 270 6.17 -2.01 22.16
CA ASP A 270 7.26 -2.81 21.57
C ASP A 270 8.64 -2.25 21.93
N PRO A 271 9.10 -2.41 23.19
CA PRO A 271 10.40 -1.89 23.63
C PRO A 271 11.57 -2.59 22.94
N THR A 272 11.38 -3.83 22.50
CA THR A 272 12.40 -4.63 21.78
C THR A 272 12.56 -4.25 20.33
N ARG A 273 11.67 -3.37 19.80
CA ARG A 273 11.63 -2.97 18.40
C ARG A 273 11.53 -4.13 17.42
N ALA A 274 10.83 -5.19 17.83
CA ALA A 274 10.61 -6.33 16.99
C ALA A 274 9.87 -5.99 15.69
N PHE A 275 8.98 -4.99 15.73
CA PHE A 275 8.33 -4.45 14.55
C PHE A 275 9.11 -3.24 14.02
N ASP A 276 9.70 -3.34 12.82
CA ASP A 276 10.48 -2.29 12.19
C ASP A 276 9.69 -0.97 12.11
N ARG A 277 10.23 0.10 12.69
CA ARG A 277 9.59 1.42 12.77
C ARG A 277 9.37 2.05 11.39
N ARG A 278 10.21 1.75 10.41
CA ARG A 278 10.04 2.20 9.02
C ARG A 278 8.77 1.59 8.43
N VAL A 279 8.60 0.28 8.65
CA VAL A 279 7.42 -0.47 8.19
C VAL A 279 6.17 0.01 8.94
N ALA A 280 6.26 0.26 10.25
CA ALA A 280 5.15 0.77 11.06
C ALA A 280 4.68 2.15 10.58
N VAL A 281 5.61 3.07 10.30
CA VAL A 281 5.31 4.43 9.79
C VAL A 281 4.69 4.35 8.39
N ALA A 282 5.26 3.55 7.49
CA ALA A 282 4.73 3.32 6.16
C ALA A 282 3.30 2.75 6.22
N LEU A 283 3.07 1.78 7.12
CA LEU A 283 1.75 1.19 7.35
C LEU A 283 0.75 2.23 7.87
N GLY A 284 1.13 3.06 8.83
CA GLY A 284 0.27 4.14 9.36
C GLY A 284 -0.26 5.06 8.26
N VAL A 285 0.60 5.50 7.35
CA VAL A 285 0.18 6.30 6.18
C VAL A 285 -0.72 5.50 5.25
N MET A 286 -0.44 4.21 5.04
CA MET A 286 -1.27 3.34 4.19
C MET A 286 -2.63 3.03 4.80
N LEU A 287 -2.75 2.94 6.12
CA LEU A 287 -4.03 2.76 6.81
C LEU A 287 -4.96 3.95 6.59
N ASP A 288 -4.45 5.17 6.57
CA ASP A 288 -5.27 6.35 6.24
C ASP A 288 -5.56 6.43 4.73
N THR A 289 -4.55 6.37 3.90
CA THR A 289 -4.69 6.56 2.44
C THR A 289 -5.38 5.39 1.74
N GLY A 290 -5.17 4.18 2.22
CA GLY A 290 -5.73 2.95 1.67
C GLY A 290 -7.20 2.72 2.02
N GLU A 291 -7.69 3.36 3.09
CA GLU A 291 -9.08 3.26 3.55
C GLU A 291 -10.00 4.37 3.00
N ARG A 292 -9.43 5.46 2.51
CA ARG A 292 -10.19 6.50 1.81
C ARG A 292 -10.44 6.06 0.36
N ARG A 293 -11.69 5.89 0.02
CA ARG A 293 -12.20 5.68 -1.34
C ARG A 293 -12.74 6.97 -1.90
#